data_b3f7b0df9554d4e65fcb845103fce79d
#
_entry.id   b3f7b0df9554d4e65fcb845103fce79d
#
_cell.length_a   1.000
_cell.length_b   1.000
_cell.length_c   1.000
_cell.angle_alpha   90.00
_cell.angle_beta   90.00
_cell.angle_gamma   90.00
#
_symmetry.space_group_name_H-M   'P 1'
#
loop_
_entity.id
_entity.type
_entity.pdbx_description
1 polymer ?
#
loop_
_entity_poly.entity_id
_entity_poly.type
_entity_poly.pdbx_seq_one_letter_code
_entity_poly.pdbx_strand_id
1 'polypeptide(L)' 'MKKIAIIGSGSWGVALATYLANVGNQVKIWSFSEEERDLINNEKKCKFLPDLIIPDNIYCSTSYEEVIKA' A
#
# COMPACT_ATOMS: atom_id res chain seq x y z
N MET A 1 -2.27 -5.12 -16.74
CA MET A 1 -2.32 -4.46 -15.42
C MET A 1 -3.58 -4.89 -14.67
N LYS A 2 -3.44 -5.29 -13.43
CA LYS A 2 -4.56 -5.66 -12.58
C LYS A 2 -4.69 -4.69 -11.42
N LYS A 3 -5.88 -4.62 -10.86
CA LYS A 3 -6.14 -3.87 -9.64
C LYS A 3 -6.17 -4.87 -8.49
N ILE A 4 -5.33 -4.66 -7.50
CA ILE A 4 -5.15 -5.58 -6.38
C ILE A 4 -5.41 -4.85 -5.08
N ALA A 5 -6.17 -5.49 -4.19
CA ALA A 5 -6.42 -4.96 -2.86
C ALA A 5 -5.67 -5.80 -1.83
N ILE A 6 -4.96 -5.13 -0.92
CA ILE A 6 -4.26 -5.79 0.18
C ILE A 6 -4.82 -5.27 1.48
N ILE A 7 -5.27 -6.19 2.31
CA ILE A 7 -5.84 -5.85 3.61
C ILE A 7 -4.75 -5.95 4.66
N GLY A 8 -4.33 -4.80 5.17
CA GLY A 8 -3.29 -4.72 6.17
C GLY A 8 -2.05 -4.01 5.66
N SER A 9 -1.43 -3.22 6.52
CA SER A 9 -0.26 -2.41 6.18
C SER A 9 0.99 -2.82 6.96
N GLY A 10 1.01 -4.04 7.49
CA GLY A 10 2.21 -4.58 8.11
C GLY A 10 3.32 -4.77 7.07
N SER A 11 4.53 -5.08 7.54
CA SER A 11 5.69 -5.21 6.65
C SER A 11 5.47 -6.20 5.52
N TRP A 12 4.78 -7.30 5.78
CA TRP A 12 4.45 -8.29 4.76
C TRP A 12 3.54 -7.72 3.67
N GLY A 13 2.46 -7.04 4.10
CA GLY A 13 1.51 -6.45 3.15
C GLY A 13 2.17 -5.41 2.26
N VAL A 14 2.97 -4.52 2.85
CA VAL A 14 3.64 -3.47 2.09
C VAL A 14 4.71 -4.05 1.16
N ALA A 15 5.46 -5.04 1.61
CA ALA A 15 6.47 -5.70 0.76
C ALA A 15 5.81 -6.37 -0.44
N LEU A 16 4.72 -7.10 -0.21
CA LEU A 16 3.97 -7.75 -1.29
C LEU A 16 3.38 -6.72 -2.25
N ALA A 17 2.80 -5.65 -1.71
CA ALA A 17 2.24 -4.58 -2.53
C ALA A 17 3.31 -3.96 -3.43
N THR A 18 4.49 -3.71 -2.88
CA THR A 18 5.60 -3.14 -3.64
C THR A 18 6.02 -4.06 -4.77
N TYR A 19 6.12 -5.35 -4.49
CA TYR A 19 6.46 -6.33 -5.53
C TYR A 19 5.41 -6.31 -6.65
N LEU A 20 4.14 -6.39 -6.28
CA LEU A 20 3.04 -6.42 -7.27
C LEU A 20 2.97 -5.13 -8.08
N ALA A 21 3.23 -4.00 -7.45
CA ALA A 21 3.23 -2.71 -8.14
C ALA A 21 4.40 -2.61 -9.12
N ASN A 22 5.55 -3.14 -8.74
CA ASN A 22 6.74 -3.10 -9.60
C ASN A 22 6.59 -3.96 -10.86
N VAL A 23 5.74 -4.98 -10.82
CA VAL A 23 5.46 -5.79 -12.02
C VAL A 23 4.26 -5.26 -12.82
N GLY A 24 3.80 -4.06 -12.53
CA GLY A 24 2.84 -3.35 -13.37
C GLY A 24 1.39 -3.34 -12.90
N ASN A 25 1.12 -3.70 -11.65
CA ASN A 25 -0.25 -3.69 -11.13
C ASN A 25 -0.53 -2.41 -10.36
N GLN A 26 -1.81 -2.03 -10.28
CA GLN A 26 -2.25 -1.00 -9.36
C GLN A 26 -2.65 -1.68 -8.05
N VAL A 27 -2.12 -1.18 -6.93
CA VAL A 27 -2.33 -1.80 -5.63
C VAL A 27 -2.94 -0.80 -4.66
N LYS A 28 -3.99 -1.22 -3.99
CA LYS A 28 -4.58 -0.46 -2.88
C LYS A 28 -4.35 -1.25 -1.61
N ILE A 29 -3.89 -0.56 -0.56
CA ILE A 29 -3.65 -1.15 0.75
C ILE A 29 -4.66 -0.57 1.73
N TRP A 30 -5.28 -1.43 2.53
CA TRP A 30 -6.08 -0.97 3.65
C TRP A 30 -5.24 -0.96 4.92
N SER A 31 -5.27 0.16 5.64
CA SER A 31 -4.63 0.28 6.94
C SER A 31 -5.64 0.82 7.95
N PHE A 32 -5.58 0.34 9.18
CA PHE A 32 -6.38 0.92 10.26
C PHE A 32 -5.71 2.17 10.86
N SER A 33 -4.49 2.47 10.48
CA SER A 33 -3.70 3.58 11.01
C SER A 33 -3.62 4.73 10.01
N GLU A 34 -4.11 5.91 10.41
CA GLU A 34 -4.00 7.10 9.58
C GLU A 34 -2.54 7.52 9.40
N GLU A 35 -1.72 7.30 10.42
CA GLU A 35 -0.29 7.61 10.36
C GLU A 35 0.41 6.79 9.29
N GLU A 36 0.13 5.48 9.23
CA GLU A 36 0.72 4.62 8.20
C GLU A 36 0.21 4.97 6.81
N ARG A 37 -1.09 5.28 6.70
CA ARG A 37 -1.67 5.71 5.44
C ARG A 37 -0.93 6.93 4.90
N ASP A 38 -0.72 7.93 5.74
CA ASP A 38 -0.07 9.16 5.32
C ASP A 38 1.40 8.94 4.99
N LEU A 39 2.07 8.08 5.74
CA LEU A 39 3.47 7.76 5.47
C LEU A 39 3.62 7.09 4.10
N ILE A 40 2.76 6.13 3.79
CA ILE A 40 2.78 5.43 2.51
C ILE A 40 2.44 6.37 1.35
N ASN A 41 1.39 7.16 1.49
CA ASN A 41 0.92 7.99 0.39
C ASN A 41 1.79 9.22 0.15
N ASN A 42 2.24 9.88 1.21
CA ASN A 42 2.93 11.16 1.10
C ASN A 42 4.45 11.01 1.04
N GLU A 43 5.01 10.09 1.79
CA GLU A 43 6.46 9.94 1.87
C GLU A 43 6.97 8.69 1.14
N LYS A 44 6.08 7.83 0.67
CA LYS A 44 6.43 6.60 -0.04
C LYS A 44 7.33 5.70 0.79
N LYS A 45 7.04 5.62 2.09
CA LYS A 45 7.84 4.85 3.04
C LYS A 45 6.97 3.94 3.89
N CYS A 46 7.58 2.89 4.43
CA CYS A 46 6.94 1.98 5.37
C CYS A 46 7.67 2.07 6.71
N LYS A 47 6.90 2.18 7.79
CA LYS A 47 7.45 2.29 9.15
C LYS A 47 8.37 1.12 9.51
N PHE A 48 8.00 -0.08 9.09
CA PHE A 48 8.74 -1.30 9.43
C PHE A 48 9.80 -1.69 8.41
N LEU A 49 9.84 -1.01 7.27
CA LEU A 49 10.80 -1.28 6.20
C LEU A 49 11.37 0.06 5.71
N PRO A 50 12.23 0.70 6.51
CA PRO A 50 12.65 2.08 6.23
C PRO A 50 13.43 2.25 4.94
N ASP A 51 14.07 1.19 4.45
CA ASP A 51 14.83 1.25 3.20
C ASP A 51 14.00 0.97 1.96
N LEU A 52 12.74 0.58 2.15
CA LEU A 52 11.85 0.26 1.03
C LEU A 52 11.32 1.55 0.41
N ILE A 53 11.42 1.65 -0.90
CA ILE A 53 10.83 2.75 -1.66
C ILE A 53 9.52 2.27 -2.25
N ILE A 54 8.42 2.93 -1.89
CA ILE A 54 7.08 2.55 -2.33
C ILE A 54 6.78 3.20 -3.68
N PRO A 55 6.41 2.41 -4.71
CA PRO A 55 6.09 2.96 -6.03
C PRO A 55 4.84 3.83 -6.03
N ASP A 56 4.70 4.68 -7.04
CA ASP A 56 3.57 5.61 -7.16
C ASP A 56 2.23 4.92 -7.44
N ASN A 57 2.24 3.70 -7.90
CA ASN A 57 1.02 2.95 -8.19
C ASN A 57 0.47 2.18 -6.98
N ILE A 58 0.90 2.56 -5.79
CA ILE A 58 0.33 2.08 -4.54
C ILE A 58 -0.41 3.21 -3.86
N TYR A 59 -1.62 2.95 -3.42
CA TYR A 59 -2.43 3.89 -2.65
C TYR A 59 -2.91 3.22 -1.37
N CYS A 60 -2.76 3.88 -0.25
CA CYS A 60 -3.21 3.38 1.05
C CYS A 60 -4.43 4.15 1.53
N SER A 61 -5.41 3.45 2.06
CA SER A 61 -6.62 4.06 2.60
C SER A 61 -7.00 3.42 3.93
N THR A 62 -7.65 4.20 4.79
CA THR A 62 -8.25 3.67 6.02
C THR A 62 -9.70 3.25 5.81
N SER A 63 -10.24 3.48 4.63
CA SER A 63 -11.58 3.04 4.26
C SER A 63 -11.54 1.67 3.64
N TYR A 64 -12.11 0.69 4.32
CA TYR A 64 -12.17 -0.67 3.81
C TYR A 64 -12.93 -0.74 2.48
N GLU A 65 -14.05 -0.01 2.41
CA GLU A 65 -14.86 0.02 1.19
C GLU A 65 -14.09 0.57 -0.01
N GLU A 66 -13.30 1.62 0.21
CA GLU A 66 -12.50 2.21 -0.85
C GLU A 66 -11.49 1.24 -1.42
N VAL A 67 -10.89 0.42 -0.55
CA VAL A 67 -9.88 -0.54 -0.98
C VAL A 67 -10.49 -1.72 -1.72
N ILE A 68 -11.61 -2.26 -1.24
CA ILE A 68 -12.21 -3.45 -1.86
C ILE A 68 -13.03 -3.13 -3.10
N LYS A 69 -13.42 -1.88 -3.32
CA LYS A 69 -14.12 -1.46 -4.53
C LYS A 69 -13.16 -1.15 -5.65
N ALA A 70 -12.34 -2.05 -5.97
CA ALA A 70 -11.36 -1.81 -7.03
C ALA A 70 -11.92 -2.15 -8.42
#